data_192a901da23f27910645c39cc157b5d4
#
_entry.id   192a901da23f27910645c39cc157b5d4
#
_cell.length_a   1.000
_cell.length_b   1.000
_cell.length_c   1.000
_cell.angle_alpha   90.00
_cell.angle_beta   90.00
_cell.angle_gamma   90.00
#
_symmetry.space_group_name_H-M   'P 1'
#
loop_
_entity.id
_entity.type
_entity.pdbx_description
1 polymer ?
#
loop_
_entity_poly.entity_id
_entity_poly.type
_entity_poly.pdbx_seq_one_letter_code
_entity_poly.pdbx_strand_id
1 'polypeptide(L)'
;MARLGIISSGGPKDAFVERLEQLLGEDAADIAAAEAGVPMHQLAFGGRDEELVRELASSLENLAQAGADCALLASVSAHCVQKALADAGTLPLLDLAEALRQDVLAQGWRSVFLLGSYRTMKDGFLKRPLILSHTIVITPNEEEKLWLQHAVDAVQGGTGEREEMQEHLLEIVSKGREEGAQGLLLASTALETLAEGFELPLPAVMPSVSATHAFTAFRHV
;
A
#
# COMPACT_ATOMS: atom_id res chain seq x y z
N MET A 1 -9.30 -0.24 24.11
CA MET A 1 -8.21 -0.21 23.11
C MET A 1 -8.86 0.12 21.77
N ALA A 2 -8.18 0.88 20.90
CA ALA A 2 -8.75 1.22 19.60
C ALA A 2 -8.78 -0.02 18.68
N ARG A 3 -9.88 -0.23 17.98
CA ARG A 3 -10.08 -1.35 17.05
C ARG A 3 -9.85 -0.90 15.61
N LEU A 4 -8.92 -1.56 14.92
CA LEU A 4 -8.59 -1.29 13.52
C LEU A 4 -9.49 -2.06 12.56
N GLY A 5 -10.21 -1.36 11.70
CA GLY A 5 -10.87 -1.94 10.54
C GLY A 5 -9.91 -2.00 9.35
N ILE A 6 -9.83 -3.12 8.64
CA ILE A 6 -9.03 -3.25 7.41
C ILE A 6 -9.94 -3.64 6.26
N ILE A 7 -9.89 -2.88 5.17
CA ILE A 7 -10.56 -3.22 3.92
C ILE A 7 -9.52 -3.77 2.95
N SER A 8 -9.65 -5.03 2.57
CA SER A 8 -8.76 -5.70 1.61
C SER A 8 -9.54 -6.42 0.52
N SER A 9 -8.90 -6.73 -0.59
CA SER A 9 -9.53 -7.51 -1.67
C SER A 9 -9.65 -9.00 -1.34
N GLY A 10 -8.84 -9.52 -0.41
CA GLY A 10 -8.86 -10.91 0.06
C GLY A 10 -9.54 -11.12 1.41
N GLY A 11 -10.10 -10.05 2.01
CA GLY A 11 -10.71 -10.11 3.33
C GLY A 11 -9.73 -10.54 4.44
N PRO A 12 -10.18 -11.32 5.44
CA PRO A 12 -9.34 -11.77 6.55
C PRO A 12 -8.16 -12.68 6.17
N LYS A 13 -8.16 -13.23 4.96
CA LYS A 13 -7.09 -14.11 4.45
C LYS A 13 -6.12 -13.39 3.51
N ASP A 14 -6.19 -12.07 3.47
CA ASP A 14 -5.25 -11.26 2.69
C ASP A 14 -3.86 -11.29 3.34
N ALA A 15 -2.83 -11.56 2.55
CA ALA A 15 -1.45 -11.67 3.05
C ALA A 15 -0.99 -10.39 3.78
N PHE A 16 -1.48 -9.24 3.36
CA PHE A 16 -1.20 -7.97 4.06
C PHE A 16 -1.84 -7.94 5.45
N VAL A 17 -3.07 -8.45 5.60
CA VAL A 17 -3.73 -8.54 6.92
C VAL A 17 -2.95 -9.46 7.83
N GLU A 18 -2.60 -10.67 7.35
CA GLU A 18 -1.80 -11.64 8.12
C GLU A 18 -0.44 -11.04 8.53
N ARG A 19 0.20 -10.31 7.64
CA ARG A 19 1.47 -9.63 7.93
C ARG A 19 1.31 -8.54 8.98
N LEU A 20 0.25 -7.75 8.91
CA LEU A 20 -0.04 -6.71 9.88
C LEU A 20 -0.33 -7.30 11.26
N GLU A 21 -1.09 -8.40 11.34
CA GLU A 21 -1.32 -9.15 12.58
C GLU A 21 -0.01 -9.62 13.21
N GLN A 22 0.91 -10.17 12.42
CA GLN A 22 2.24 -10.58 12.90
C GLN A 22 3.05 -9.40 13.46
N LEU A 23 3.03 -8.25 12.78
CA LEU A 23 3.77 -7.05 13.22
C LEU A 23 3.18 -6.42 14.48
N LEU A 24 1.86 -6.44 14.63
CA LEU A 24 1.16 -5.92 15.80
C LEU A 24 1.22 -6.87 17.01
N GLY A 25 1.43 -8.17 16.79
CA GLY A 25 1.53 -9.15 17.87
C GLY A 25 0.28 -9.21 18.75
N GLU A 26 0.40 -8.95 20.05
CA GLU A 26 -0.73 -8.96 20.99
C GLU A 26 -1.81 -7.92 20.65
N ASP A 27 -1.44 -6.84 19.99
CA ASP A 27 -2.36 -5.78 19.53
C ASP A 27 -3.21 -6.20 18.33
N ALA A 28 -2.91 -7.33 17.69
CA ALA A 28 -3.68 -7.87 16.55
C ALA A 28 -5.10 -8.30 16.93
N ALA A 29 -5.38 -8.57 18.22
CA ALA A 29 -6.72 -8.93 18.70
C ALA A 29 -7.77 -7.83 18.43
N ASP A 30 -7.33 -6.60 18.17
CA ASP A 30 -8.17 -5.44 17.88
C ASP A 30 -8.38 -5.20 16.37
N ILE A 31 -8.03 -6.16 15.49
CA ILE A 31 -8.25 -6.06 14.04
C ILE A 31 -9.61 -6.63 13.64
N ALA A 32 -10.34 -5.89 12.81
CA ALA A 32 -11.53 -6.35 12.11
C ALA A 32 -11.30 -6.21 10.60
N ALA A 33 -11.18 -7.32 9.88
CA ALA A 33 -11.00 -7.30 8.44
C ALA A 33 -12.32 -7.45 7.70
N ALA A 34 -12.55 -6.62 6.69
CA ALA A 34 -13.66 -6.72 5.76
C ALA A 34 -13.13 -6.92 4.33
N GLU A 35 -13.81 -7.78 3.58
CA GLU A 35 -13.53 -7.95 2.17
C GLU A 35 -14.15 -6.79 1.37
N ALA A 36 -13.37 -6.16 0.49
CA ALA A 36 -13.91 -5.26 -0.51
C ALA A 36 -14.65 -6.11 -1.56
N GLY A 37 -15.89 -5.75 -1.88
CA GLY A 37 -16.69 -6.46 -2.89
C GLY A 37 -16.10 -6.40 -4.31
N VAL A 38 -14.98 -5.71 -4.48
CA VAL A 38 -14.32 -5.44 -5.75
C VAL A 38 -12.79 -5.45 -5.62
N PRO A 39 -12.07 -5.80 -6.69
CA PRO A 39 -10.61 -5.70 -6.70
C PRO A 39 -10.17 -4.23 -6.78
N MET A 40 -9.90 -3.63 -5.62
CA MET A 40 -9.56 -2.20 -5.47
C MET A 40 -8.46 -1.72 -6.43
N HIS A 41 -7.41 -2.52 -6.64
CA HIS A 41 -6.30 -2.17 -7.52
C HIS A 41 -6.72 -2.09 -9.00
N GLN A 42 -7.67 -2.94 -9.44
CA GLN A 42 -8.19 -2.94 -10.81
C GLN A 42 -9.10 -1.74 -11.06
N LEU A 43 -9.95 -1.38 -10.09
CA LEU A 43 -10.76 -0.15 -10.19
C LEU A 43 -9.87 1.08 -10.24
N ALA A 44 -8.86 1.14 -9.38
CA ALA A 44 -7.89 2.24 -9.39
C ALA A 44 -7.12 2.30 -10.71
N PHE A 45 -6.64 1.17 -11.25
CA PHE A 45 -5.97 1.10 -12.54
C PHE A 45 -6.86 1.59 -13.68
N GLY A 46 -8.12 1.16 -13.70
CA GLY A 46 -9.11 1.55 -14.70
C GLY A 46 -9.64 2.98 -14.58
N GLY A 47 -9.22 3.76 -13.56
CA GLY A 47 -9.72 5.12 -13.33
C GLY A 47 -11.20 5.16 -12.93
N ARG A 48 -11.73 4.08 -12.37
CA ARG A 48 -13.13 3.95 -11.93
C ARG A 48 -13.31 4.49 -10.50
N ASP A 49 -12.89 5.73 -10.28
CA ASP A 49 -12.77 6.34 -8.95
C ASP A 49 -14.13 6.45 -8.24
N GLU A 50 -15.21 6.83 -8.94
CA GLU A 50 -16.54 6.95 -8.34
C GLU A 50 -17.09 5.60 -7.88
N GLU A 51 -16.82 4.54 -8.63
CA GLU A 51 -17.21 3.18 -8.25
C GLU A 51 -16.38 2.70 -7.06
N LEU A 52 -15.07 2.93 -7.07
CA LEU A 52 -14.19 2.62 -5.96
C LEU A 52 -14.64 3.33 -4.66
N VAL A 53 -14.98 4.62 -4.73
CA VAL A 53 -15.51 5.37 -3.58
C VAL A 53 -16.78 4.75 -3.04
N ARG A 54 -17.75 4.41 -3.91
CA ARG A 54 -19.04 3.85 -3.49
C ARG A 54 -18.86 2.49 -2.78
N GLU A 55 -18.03 1.61 -3.34
CA GLU A 55 -17.78 0.29 -2.77
C GLU A 55 -17.03 0.38 -1.42
N LEU A 56 -16.02 1.25 -1.35
CA LEU A 56 -15.27 1.44 -0.11
C LEU A 56 -16.11 2.13 0.98
N ALA A 57 -16.99 3.07 0.62
CA ALA A 57 -17.89 3.68 1.58
C ALA A 57 -18.82 2.64 2.25
N SER A 58 -19.38 1.71 1.46
CA SER A 58 -20.17 0.60 2.00
C SER A 58 -19.37 -0.29 2.96
N SER A 59 -18.11 -0.60 2.61
CA SER A 59 -17.23 -1.39 3.47
C SER A 59 -16.88 -0.65 4.77
N LEU A 60 -16.70 0.66 4.73
CA LEU A 60 -16.47 1.51 5.91
C LEU A 60 -17.68 1.52 6.85
N GLU A 61 -18.91 1.59 6.31
CA GLU A 61 -20.13 1.50 7.10
C GLU A 61 -20.24 0.15 7.84
N ASN A 62 -19.91 -0.95 7.16
CA ASN A 62 -19.89 -2.28 7.75
C ASN A 62 -18.85 -2.38 8.89
N LEU A 63 -17.66 -1.81 8.73
CA LEU A 63 -16.64 -1.79 9.77
C LEU A 63 -17.07 -0.92 10.97
N ALA A 64 -17.71 0.22 10.72
CA ALA A 64 -18.27 1.07 11.79
C ALA A 64 -19.31 0.32 12.61
N GLN A 65 -20.22 -0.40 11.95
CA GLN A 65 -21.21 -1.25 12.61
C GLN A 65 -20.58 -2.41 13.39
N ALA A 66 -19.45 -2.92 12.92
CA ALA A 66 -18.65 -3.94 13.62
C ALA A 66 -17.83 -3.38 14.80
N GLY A 67 -17.92 -2.07 15.06
CA GLY A 67 -17.26 -1.41 16.19
C GLY A 67 -15.78 -1.06 15.94
N ALA A 68 -15.36 -0.87 14.69
CA ALA A 68 -14.05 -0.31 14.40
C ALA A 68 -13.98 1.18 14.77
N ASP A 69 -12.85 1.63 15.29
CA ASP A 69 -12.59 3.04 15.67
C ASP A 69 -11.91 3.82 14.55
N CYS A 70 -11.20 3.13 13.68
CA CYS A 70 -10.56 3.66 12.47
C CYS A 70 -10.49 2.59 11.39
N ALA A 71 -10.18 2.99 10.17
CA ALA A 71 -10.04 2.05 9.05
C ALA A 71 -8.76 2.28 8.25
N LEU A 72 -8.25 1.20 7.65
CA LEU A 72 -7.12 1.17 6.75
C LEU A 72 -7.51 0.49 5.43
N LEU A 73 -7.10 1.06 4.31
CA LEU A 73 -7.21 0.42 3.01
C LEU A 73 -5.96 -0.41 2.74
N ALA A 74 -6.10 -1.72 2.61
CA ALA A 74 -5.00 -2.65 2.29
C ALA A 74 -4.59 -2.57 0.80
N SER A 75 -4.66 -1.40 0.21
CA SER A 75 -4.26 -1.12 -1.17
C SER A 75 -3.74 0.30 -1.27
N VAL A 76 -2.45 0.46 -1.52
CA VAL A 76 -1.85 1.80 -1.66
C VAL A 76 -2.49 2.58 -2.81
N SER A 77 -2.81 1.92 -3.93
CA SER A 77 -3.47 2.58 -5.07
C SER A 77 -4.88 3.10 -4.76
N ALA A 78 -5.60 2.49 -3.81
CA ALA A 78 -6.93 2.95 -3.41
C ALA A 78 -6.89 4.30 -2.68
N HIS A 79 -5.72 4.72 -2.16
CA HIS A 79 -5.56 6.03 -1.54
C HIS A 79 -5.65 7.20 -2.54
N CYS A 80 -5.70 6.92 -3.86
CA CYS A 80 -6.04 7.96 -4.86
C CYS A 80 -7.43 8.59 -4.60
N VAL A 81 -8.36 7.88 -3.96
CA VAL A 81 -9.70 8.36 -3.62
C VAL A 81 -9.88 8.71 -2.13
N GLN A 82 -8.81 8.68 -1.33
CA GLN A 82 -8.88 8.87 0.12
C GLN A 82 -9.61 10.14 0.54
N LYS A 83 -9.38 11.26 -0.14
CA LYS A 83 -10.05 12.52 0.17
C LYS A 83 -11.58 12.40 0.01
N ALA A 84 -12.03 11.80 -1.08
CA ALA A 84 -13.47 11.63 -1.33
C ALA A 84 -14.11 10.69 -0.28
N LEU A 85 -13.38 9.67 0.17
CA LEU A 85 -13.82 8.77 1.24
C LEU A 85 -13.85 9.45 2.60
N ALA A 86 -12.87 10.28 2.92
CA ALA A 86 -12.84 11.05 4.16
C ALA A 86 -14.00 12.05 4.23
N ASP A 87 -14.35 12.68 3.11
CA ASP A 87 -15.49 13.62 3.00
C ASP A 87 -16.85 12.88 3.17
N ALA A 88 -16.92 11.60 2.81
CA ALA A 88 -18.11 10.76 3.00
C ALA A 88 -18.26 10.20 4.45
N GLY A 89 -17.27 10.24 5.22
CA GLY A 89 -16.87 10.00 6.58
C GLY A 89 -17.78 9.27 7.56
N THR A 90 -17.69 7.93 7.62
CA THR A 90 -18.22 7.13 8.74
C THR A 90 -17.15 6.73 9.75
N LEU A 91 -15.90 6.58 9.32
CA LEU A 91 -14.75 6.23 10.16
C LEU A 91 -13.53 7.07 9.78
N PRO A 92 -12.67 7.46 10.76
CA PRO A 92 -11.35 7.98 10.45
C PRO A 92 -10.56 6.99 9.60
N LEU A 93 -10.01 7.46 8.46
CA LEU A 93 -9.14 6.67 7.61
C LEU A 93 -7.68 6.91 7.99
N LEU A 94 -6.95 5.85 8.28
CA LEU A 94 -5.50 5.91 8.39
C LEU A 94 -4.91 6.13 7.00
N ASP A 95 -4.11 7.19 6.86
CA ASP A 95 -3.47 7.56 5.60
C ASP A 95 -2.17 6.76 5.41
N LEU A 96 -2.27 5.61 4.74
CA LEU A 96 -1.11 4.79 4.44
C LEU A 96 -0.12 5.51 3.50
N ALA A 97 -0.60 6.36 2.59
CA ALA A 97 0.29 7.12 1.72
C ALA A 97 1.10 8.16 2.51
N GLU A 98 0.48 8.81 3.50
CA GLU A 98 1.17 9.71 4.42
C GLU A 98 2.12 8.94 5.35
N ALA A 99 1.73 7.78 5.88
CA ALA A 99 2.60 6.94 6.70
C ALA A 99 3.86 6.50 5.93
N LEU A 100 3.69 6.03 4.70
CA LEU A 100 4.82 5.70 3.80
C LEU A 100 5.74 6.91 3.57
N ARG A 101 5.17 8.10 3.37
CA ARG A 101 5.94 9.33 3.23
C ARG A 101 6.76 9.64 4.49
N GLN A 102 6.14 9.55 5.66
CA GLN A 102 6.80 9.79 6.94
C GLN A 102 7.97 8.83 7.16
N ASP A 103 7.76 7.55 6.86
CA ASP A 103 8.82 6.55 6.99
C ASP A 103 9.99 6.80 6.01
N VAL A 104 9.71 7.22 4.78
CA VAL A 104 10.76 7.64 3.83
C VAL A 104 11.56 8.82 4.39
N LEU A 105 10.89 9.83 4.94
CA LEU A 105 11.55 11.00 5.51
C LEU A 105 12.40 10.64 6.75
N ALA A 106 11.91 9.70 7.58
CA ALA A 106 12.64 9.22 8.74
C ALA A 106 13.95 8.51 8.38
N GLN A 107 14.05 7.91 7.18
CA GLN A 107 15.31 7.34 6.67
C GLN A 107 16.36 8.40 6.28
N GLY A 108 15.96 9.66 6.07
CA GLY A 108 16.86 10.73 5.64
C GLY A 108 17.34 10.59 4.19
N TRP A 109 16.68 9.78 3.36
CA TRP A 109 17.04 9.61 1.96
C TRP A 109 16.69 10.85 1.14
N ARG A 110 17.62 11.22 0.24
CA ARG A 110 17.43 12.31 -0.73
C ARG A 110 16.75 11.84 -2.01
N SER A 111 16.81 10.55 -2.30
CA SER A 111 16.25 9.93 -3.49
C SER A 111 15.68 8.56 -3.16
N VAL A 112 14.49 8.27 -3.68
CA VAL A 112 13.81 6.96 -3.54
C VAL A 112 13.39 6.44 -4.89
N PHE A 113 13.48 5.12 -5.07
CA PHE A 113 12.90 4.42 -6.19
C PHE A 113 11.49 3.97 -5.81
N LEU A 114 10.47 4.52 -6.46
CA LEU A 114 9.07 4.22 -6.18
C LEU A 114 8.60 3.07 -7.06
N LEU A 115 8.28 1.94 -6.44
CA LEU A 115 7.61 0.81 -7.07
C LEU A 115 6.21 0.62 -6.49
N GLY A 116 5.25 0.27 -7.35
CA GLY A 116 3.86 0.05 -6.95
C GLY A 116 3.01 -0.40 -8.14
N SER A 117 1.70 -0.34 -7.99
CA SER A 117 0.81 -0.48 -9.14
C SER A 117 1.03 0.65 -10.14
N TYR A 118 0.62 0.46 -11.38
CA TYR A 118 0.76 1.47 -12.43
C TYR A 118 0.19 2.84 -11.98
N ARG A 119 -1.01 2.85 -11.38
CA ARG A 119 -1.65 4.04 -10.85
C ARG A 119 -0.80 4.75 -9.77
N THR A 120 -0.25 3.99 -8.84
CA THR A 120 0.61 4.52 -7.77
C THR A 120 1.86 5.20 -8.32
N MET A 121 2.46 4.63 -9.37
CA MET A 121 3.66 5.20 -10.00
C MET A 121 3.36 6.37 -10.94
N LYS A 122 2.15 6.46 -11.51
CA LYS A 122 1.76 7.54 -12.45
C LYS A 122 1.19 8.75 -11.74
N ASP A 123 0.29 8.54 -10.77
CA ASP A 123 -0.43 9.62 -10.08
C ASP A 123 0.47 10.39 -9.10
N GLY A 124 0.00 11.57 -8.75
CA GLY A 124 0.73 12.48 -7.87
C GLY A 124 0.42 12.30 -6.38
N PHE A 125 -0.55 11.46 -5.99
CA PHE A 125 -1.00 11.41 -4.60
C PHE A 125 0.12 11.00 -3.61
N LEU A 126 1.01 10.10 -4.01
CA LEU A 126 2.18 9.69 -3.23
C LEU A 126 3.46 10.47 -3.61
N LYS A 127 3.68 10.72 -4.91
CA LYS A 127 4.90 11.41 -5.39
C LYS A 127 4.97 12.88 -5.00
N ARG A 128 3.87 13.61 -5.16
CA ARG A 128 3.86 15.07 -4.91
C ARG A 128 4.25 15.44 -3.47
N PRO A 129 3.71 14.78 -2.42
CA PRO A 129 4.13 15.04 -1.05
C PRO A 129 5.63 14.79 -0.81
N LEU A 130 6.21 13.73 -1.39
CA LEU A 130 7.64 13.44 -1.32
C LEU A 130 8.48 14.52 -1.99
N ILE A 131 8.10 14.94 -3.22
CA ILE A 131 8.80 15.99 -3.96
C ILE A 131 8.75 17.32 -3.19
N LEU A 132 7.61 17.67 -2.61
CA LEU A 132 7.45 18.87 -1.77
C LEU A 132 8.31 18.80 -0.49
N SER A 133 8.64 17.61 -0.02
CA SER A 133 9.56 17.37 1.08
C SER A 133 11.03 17.25 0.62
N HIS A 134 11.35 17.71 -0.60
CA HIS A 134 12.71 17.71 -1.20
C HIS A 134 13.30 16.31 -1.45
N THR A 135 12.47 15.27 -1.57
CA THR A 135 12.88 13.93 -1.96
C THR A 135 12.76 13.76 -3.47
N ILE A 136 13.82 13.33 -4.13
CA ILE A 136 13.79 12.95 -5.55
C ILE A 136 13.09 11.61 -5.67
N VAL A 137 12.04 11.53 -6.49
CA VAL A 137 11.31 10.28 -6.73
C VAL A 137 11.63 9.78 -8.12
N ILE A 138 12.36 8.68 -8.18
CA ILE A 138 12.69 7.93 -9.39
C ILE A 138 11.61 6.87 -9.59
N THR A 139 11.17 6.65 -10.82
CA THR A 139 10.19 5.60 -11.15
C THR A 139 10.69 4.81 -12.36
N PRO A 140 10.33 3.52 -12.48
CA PRO A 140 10.63 2.71 -13.65
C PRO A 140 10.15 3.35 -14.97
N ASN A 141 10.67 2.87 -16.09
CA ASN A 141 10.17 3.22 -17.41
C ASN A 141 8.74 2.66 -17.64
N GLU A 142 8.11 3.01 -18.76
CA GLU A 142 6.71 2.64 -19.01
C GLU A 142 6.51 1.12 -19.18
N GLU A 143 7.46 0.41 -19.76
CA GLU A 143 7.40 -1.04 -19.92
C GLU A 143 7.47 -1.76 -18.57
N GLU A 144 8.41 -1.35 -17.73
CA GLU A 144 8.55 -1.87 -16.37
C GLU A 144 7.35 -1.54 -15.48
N LYS A 145 6.74 -0.35 -15.63
CA LYS A 145 5.50 0.00 -14.91
C LYS A 145 4.33 -0.92 -15.29
N LEU A 146 4.20 -1.24 -16.58
CA LEU A 146 3.17 -2.18 -17.04
C LEU A 146 3.44 -3.59 -16.54
N TRP A 147 4.70 -4.02 -16.56
CA TRP A 147 5.09 -5.30 -16.01
C TRP A 147 4.79 -5.38 -14.49
N LEU A 148 5.13 -4.35 -13.72
CA LEU A 148 4.82 -4.27 -12.29
C LEU A 148 3.30 -4.34 -12.03
N GLN A 149 2.47 -3.72 -12.88
CA GLN A 149 1.02 -3.88 -12.80
C GLN A 149 0.59 -5.33 -13.01
N HIS A 150 1.14 -6.01 -14.03
CA HIS A 150 0.86 -7.43 -14.26
C HIS A 150 1.33 -8.30 -13.08
N ALA A 151 2.47 -8.00 -12.47
CA ALA A 151 2.93 -8.70 -11.28
C ALA A 151 1.98 -8.50 -10.09
N VAL A 152 1.48 -7.27 -9.88
CA VAL A 152 0.45 -6.99 -8.86
C VAL A 152 -0.81 -7.82 -9.09
N ASP A 153 -1.31 -7.84 -10.34
CA ASP A 153 -2.50 -8.61 -10.71
C ASP A 153 -2.28 -10.12 -10.52
N ALA A 154 -1.10 -10.63 -10.90
CA ALA A 154 -0.74 -12.04 -10.76
C ALA A 154 -0.65 -12.47 -9.29
N VAL A 155 0.02 -11.70 -8.44
CA VAL A 155 0.12 -11.98 -7.00
C VAL A 155 -1.26 -11.99 -6.34
N GLN A 156 -2.11 -11.03 -6.65
CA GLN A 156 -3.45 -10.96 -6.08
C GLN A 156 -4.39 -12.04 -6.64
N GLY A 157 -4.19 -12.47 -7.87
CA GLY A 157 -4.91 -13.57 -8.50
C GLY A 157 -4.36 -14.96 -8.15
N GLY A 158 -3.25 -15.05 -7.40
CA GLY A 158 -2.58 -16.32 -7.10
C GLY A 158 -2.05 -17.02 -8.36
N THR A 159 -1.62 -16.27 -9.37
CA THR A 159 -1.16 -16.76 -10.67
C THR A 159 0.30 -16.35 -10.94
N GLY A 160 0.93 -16.98 -11.94
CA GLY A 160 2.31 -16.69 -12.34
C GLY A 160 3.35 -17.46 -11.53
N GLU A 161 4.54 -17.54 -12.10
CA GLU A 161 5.70 -18.18 -11.47
C GLU A 161 6.41 -17.21 -10.54
N ARG A 162 6.29 -17.46 -9.23
CA ARG A 162 6.79 -16.54 -8.19
C ARG A 162 8.28 -16.25 -8.35
N GLU A 163 9.10 -17.27 -8.60
CA GLU A 163 10.56 -17.13 -8.72
C GLU A 163 10.94 -16.22 -9.89
N GLU A 164 10.32 -16.42 -11.06
CA GLU A 164 10.55 -15.57 -12.25
C GLU A 164 10.16 -14.11 -11.98
N MET A 165 9.01 -13.89 -11.32
CA MET A 165 8.58 -12.53 -10.96
C MET A 165 9.53 -11.89 -9.94
N GLN A 166 10.09 -12.66 -9.01
CA GLN A 166 11.06 -12.18 -8.03
C GLN A 166 12.37 -11.77 -8.70
N GLU A 167 12.91 -12.59 -9.59
CA GLU A 167 14.14 -12.29 -10.34
C GLU A 167 13.97 -10.98 -11.13
N HIS A 168 12.86 -10.82 -11.84
CA HIS A 168 12.64 -9.59 -12.63
C HIS A 168 12.40 -8.35 -11.75
N LEU A 169 11.74 -8.51 -10.59
CA LEU A 169 11.62 -7.44 -9.60
C LEU A 169 13.01 -6.98 -9.09
N LEU A 170 13.92 -7.93 -8.83
CA LEU A 170 15.30 -7.63 -8.43
C LEU A 170 16.06 -6.86 -9.51
N GLU A 171 15.89 -7.22 -10.79
CA GLU A 171 16.48 -6.48 -11.92
C GLU A 171 15.99 -5.02 -11.95
N ILE A 172 14.69 -4.81 -11.79
CA ILE A 172 14.10 -3.47 -11.77
C ILE A 172 14.64 -2.66 -10.58
N VAL A 173 14.71 -3.25 -9.37
CA VAL A 173 15.25 -2.56 -8.19
C VAL A 173 16.73 -2.24 -8.37
N SER A 174 17.51 -3.13 -8.98
CA SER A 174 18.93 -2.90 -9.27
C SER A 174 19.14 -1.72 -10.20
N LYS A 175 18.32 -1.55 -11.23
CA LYS A 175 18.35 -0.36 -12.11
C LYS A 175 18.06 0.93 -11.33
N GLY A 176 17.07 0.91 -10.43
CA GLY A 176 16.79 2.08 -9.58
C GLY A 176 17.99 2.48 -8.72
N ARG A 177 18.75 1.49 -8.21
CA ARG A 177 20.01 1.74 -7.50
C ARG A 177 21.07 2.36 -8.41
N GLU A 178 21.21 1.85 -9.63
CA GLU A 178 22.14 2.40 -10.63
C GLU A 178 21.79 3.83 -11.04
N GLU A 179 20.50 4.18 -11.04
CA GLU A 179 20.00 5.54 -11.27
C GLU A 179 20.18 6.47 -10.07
N GLY A 180 20.74 5.98 -8.97
CA GLY A 180 21.11 6.77 -7.79
C GLY A 180 20.05 6.83 -6.69
N ALA A 181 19.10 5.94 -6.67
CA ALA A 181 18.20 5.81 -5.53
C ALA A 181 18.96 5.35 -4.28
N GLN A 182 18.66 5.96 -3.14
CA GLN A 182 19.22 5.60 -1.83
C GLN A 182 18.36 4.61 -1.08
N GLY A 183 17.08 4.54 -1.41
CA GLY A 183 16.13 3.61 -0.84
C GLY A 183 15.01 3.26 -1.80
N LEU A 184 14.28 2.21 -1.45
CA LEU A 184 13.12 1.71 -2.17
C LEU A 184 11.85 2.09 -1.40
N LEU A 185 10.91 2.75 -2.08
CA LEU A 185 9.54 2.88 -1.60
C LEU A 185 8.69 1.83 -2.31
N LEU A 186 8.44 0.71 -1.62
CA LEU A 186 7.65 -0.40 -2.15
C LEU A 186 6.17 -0.16 -1.87
N ALA A 187 5.54 0.69 -2.69
CA ALA A 187 4.19 1.20 -2.50
C ALA A 187 3.10 0.26 -3.08
N SER A 188 3.16 -1.01 -2.74
CA SER A 188 2.17 -2.03 -3.10
C SER A 188 2.25 -3.21 -2.13
N THR A 189 1.12 -3.57 -1.53
CA THR A 189 1.01 -4.74 -0.65
C THR A 189 1.31 -6.04 -1.40
N ALA A 190 0.88 -6.15 -2.66
CA ALA A 190 1.18 -7.32 -3.50
C ALA A 190 2.68 -7.44 -3.82
N LEU A 191 3.36 -6.32 -4.12
CA LEU A 191 4.82 -6.35 -4.34
C LEU A 191 5.58 -6.60 -3.04
N GLU A 192 5.08 -6.16 -1.89
CA GLU A 192 5.64 -6.53 -0.59
C GLU A 192 5.58 -8.04 -0.38
N THR A 193 4.43 -8.68 -0.66
CA THR A 193 4.28 -10.14 -0.61
C THR A 193 5.21 -10.84 -1.61
N LEU A 194 5.37 -10.28 -2.82
CA LEU A 194 6.30 -10.83 -3.80
C LEU A 194 7.75 -10.75 -3.33
N ALA A 195 8.12 -9.68 -2.63
CA ALA A 195 9.47 -9.44 -2.13
C ALA A 195 9.84 -10.29 -0.90
N GLU A 196 8.90 -11.02 -0.31
CA GLU A 196 9.19 -11.89 0.84
C GLU A 196 10.17 -13.02 0.48
N GLY A 197 11.14 -13.23 1.35
CA GLY A 197 12.08 -14.36 1.27
C GLY A 197 13.34 -14.07 0.46
N PHE A 198 13.55 -12.86 -0.06
CA PHE A 198 14.82 -12.48 -0.68
C PHE A 198 15.31 -11.09 -0.26
N GLU A 199 16.61 -10.86 -0.40
CA GLU A 199 17.26 -9.60 -0.05
C GLU A 199 17.14 -8.59 -1.20
N LEU A 200 16.55 -7.44 -0.89
CA LEU A 200 16.42 -6.34 -1.85
C LEU A 200 17.75 -5.57 -1.99
N PRO A 201 18.14 -5.15 -3.21
CA PRO A 201 19.37 -4.38 -3.46
C PRO A 201 19.40 -2.98 -2.80
N LEU A 202 18.25 -2.49 -2.33
CA LEU A 202 18.08 -1.22 -1.63
C LEU A 202 17.33 -1.44 -0.31
N PRO A 203 17.65 -0.68 0.74
CA PRO A 203 16.82 -0.65 1.95
C PRO A 203 15.41 -0.15 1.57
N ALA A 204 14.38 -0.78 2.14
CA ALA A 204 13.01 -0.55 1.71
C ALA A 204 12.09 -0.02 2.84
N VAL A 205 11.20 0.91 2.47
CA VAL A 205 10.00 1.25 3.22
C VAL A 205 8.84 0.45 2.62
N MET A 206 8.09 -0.24 3.50
CA MET A 206 7.06 -1.21 3.12
C MET A 206 5.69 -0.87 3.71
N PRO A 207 4.58 -1.15 3.00
CA PRO A 207 3.22 -0.82 3.43
C PRO A 207 2.84 -1.40 4.79
N SER A 208 3.17 -2.65 5.11
CA SER A 208 2.78 -3.28 6.37
C SER A 208 3.43 -2.61 7.58
N VAL A 209 4.72 -2.24 7.47
CA VAL A 209 5.44 -1.53 8.52
C VAL A 209 4.87 -0.13 8.72
N SER A 210 4.67 0.62 7.63
CA SER A 210 4.08 1.97 7.69
C SER A 210 2.64 1.96 8.22
N ALA A 211 1.85 0.95 7.90
CA ALA A 211 0.51 0.76 8.44
C ALA A 211 0.53 0.53 9.97
N THR A 212 1.49 -0.27 10.44
CA THR A 212 1.70 -0.49 11.88
C THR A 212 2.04 0.81 12.59
N HIS A 213 2.94 1.63 12.03
CA HIS A 213 3.28 2.95 12.57
C HIS A 213 2.06 3.87 12.61
N ALA A 214 1.26 3.93 11.53
CA ALA A 214 0.05 4.75 11.47
C ALA A 214 -0.98 4.36 12.54
N PHE A 215 -1.22 3.06 12.71
CA PHE A 215 -2.15 2.57 13.72
C PHE A 215 -1.65 2.83 15.15
N THR A 216 -0.38 2.58 15.40
CA THR A 216 0.24 2.86 16.69
C THR A 216 0.13 4.35 17.05
N ALA A 217 0.39 5.25 16.10
CA ALA A 217 0.23 6.69 16.29
C ALA A 217 -1.22 7.06 16.61
N PHE A 218 -2.20 6.47 15.90
CA PHE A 218 -3.63 6.70 16.13
C PHE A 218 -4.05 6.32 17.57
N ARG A 219 -3.52 5.23 18.12
CA ARG A 219 -3.85 4.74 19.48
C ARG A 219 -3.34 5.65 20.60
N HIS A 220 -2.41 6.54 20.32
CA HIS A 220 -1.79 7.43 21.30
C HIS A 220 -2.37 8.87 21.29
N VAL A 221 -3.35 9.12 20.41
CA VAL A 221 -4.10 10.38 20.35
C VAL A 221 -5.37 10.28 21.20
#